data_ab8762f696b8d7d75aeac48600901b43
#
_entry.id   ab8762f696b8d7d75aeac48600901b43
#
_cell.length_a   1.000
_cell.length_b   1.000
_cell.length_c   1.000
_cell.angle_alpha   90.00
_cell.angle_beta   90.00
_cell.angle_gamma   90.00
#
_symmetry.space_group_name_H-M   'P 1'
#
loop_
_entity.id
_entity.type
_entity.pdbx_description
1 polymer ?
#
loop_
_entity_poly.entity_id
_entity_poly.type
_entity_poly.pdbx_seq_one_letter_code
_entity_poly.pdbx_strand_id
1 'polypeptide(L)'
;MQKSHALETNQNVLTPSIDVPTSARPEATEPPALMATDYELAHGETLATTLDLDTWRPGADLVQMYERLASEIREAVQQETLMQQQIRREIFPRLKTRPGAPAQAGVYRASVEDIERIHSTLLFTGGVDATDGTVVPFDTLPVSITQIGVVLVSYQGDQGSWVHRIFRRDLRTSGKSPIDETLDLLERRRDRNAVGYESTRDRLSSLARRGIMAYAERAILLHKGTAPWRLGHGSPTPYELVTGSGMPELLDASLDLMTRLVNFKRFVFVPSATSARELLTIGNALRPMEYAVIDTNKENLARIQAGHYRGEAWTKLGQRVREFVDSCGDKILVGMYRASSLAPAQMFYAHAEHVHQAALIAMADSILQDHRGFPMLIDLADSICGRIFGAHDFAASAQLAYAQAGAPYQYLGERQTRA
;
A
#
# COMPACT_ATOMS: atom_id res chain seq x y z
N MET A 1 -55.99 -18.04 20.74
CA MET A 1 -54.78 -18.71 21.18
C MET A 1 -53.88 -18.90 19.94
N GLN A 2 -53.03 -17.95 19.65
CA GLN A 2 -52.02 -18.03 18.58
C GLN A 2 -50.64 -18.04 19.25
N LYS A 3 -49.91 -19.13 19.02
CA LYS A 3 -48.52 -19.23 19.46
C LYS A 3 -47.62 -18.58 18.40
N SER A 4 -46.93 -17.52 18.78
CA SER A 4 -45.86 -16.93 18.01
C SER A 4 -44.62 -17.79 18.10
N HIS A 5 -44.10 -18.24 16.94
CA HIS A 5 -42.77 -18.79 16.79
C HIS A 5 -41.79 -17.64 16.61
N ALA A 6 -40.88 -17.49 17.60
CA ALA A 6 -39.73 -16.64 17.46
C ALA A 6 -38.70 -17.36 16.56
N LEU A 7 -38.34 -16.70 15.47
CA LEU A 7 -37.20 -17.09 14.63
C LEU A 7 -35.92 -16.51 15.24
N GLU A 8 -35.10 -17.36 15.83
CA GLU A 8 -33.73 -17.01 16.17
C GLU A 8 -32.91 -16.87 14.91
N THR A 9 -32.59 -15.63 14.57
CA THR A 9 -31.62 -15.30 13.52
C THR A 9 -30.21 -15.36 14.09
N ASN A 10 -29.55 -16.48 13.84
CA ASN A 10 -28.12 -16.64 14.13
C ASN A 10 -27.32 -15.92 13.03
N GLN A 11 -26.98 -14.64 13.25
CA GLN A 11 -26.09 -13.89 12.37
C GLN A 11 -24.65 -14.12 12.81
N ASN A 12 -24.03 -15.18 12.28
CA ASN A 12 -22.58 -15.28 12.24
C ASN A 12 -22.06 -14.38 11.12
N VAL A 13 -21.71 -13.15 11.46
CA VAL A 13 -20.95 -12.25 10.58
C VAL A 13 -19.50 -12.78 10.51
N LEU A 14 -19.21 -13.57 9.49
CA LEU A 14 -17.84 -13.90 9.10
C LEU A 14 -17.20 -12.65 8.49
N THR A 15 -16.49 -11.89 9.30
CA THR A 15 -15.46 -10.97 8.79
C THR A 15 -14.41 -11.81 8.05
N PRO A 16 -13.96 -11.43 6.83
CA PRO A 16 -12.85 -12.10 6.22
C PRO A 16 -11.59 -11.74 7.01
N SER A 17 -11.14 -12.66 7.86
CA SER A 17 -9.81 -12.63 8.43
C SER A 17 -8.82 -12.74 7.27
N ILE A 18 -7.96 -11.75 7.14
CA ILE A 18 -6.77 -11.84 6.30
C ILE A 18 -5.83 -12.80 7.03
N ASP A 19 -5.94 -14.09 6.73
CA ASP A 19 -5.01 -15.10 7.23
C ASP A 19 -3.63 -14.86 6.60
N VAL A 20 -2.80 -14.14 7.34
CA VAL A 20 -1.35 -14.17 7.15
C VAL A 20 -0.89 -15.58 7.50
N PRO A 21 -0.13 -16.29 6.64
CA PRO A 21 0.31 -17.65 6.92
C PRO A 21 1.10 -17.71 8.21
N THR A 22 0.56 -18.41 9.18
CA THR A 22 1.23 -18.79 10.43
C THR A 22 2.24 -19.89 10.12
N SER A 23 3.40 -19.52 9.53
CA SER A 23 4.61 -20.32 9.70
C SER A 23 5.17 -19.91 11.04
N ALA A 24 5.25 -20.85 11.97
CA ALA A 24 5.84 -20.78 13.31
C ALA A 24 6.33 -19.36 13.68
N ARG A 25 5.47 -18.56 14.29
CA ARG A 25 5.92 -17.42 15.10
C ARG A 25 6.85 -18.01 16.16
N PRO A 26 8.07 -17.45 16.38
CA PRO A 26 8.64 -17.55 17.71
C PRO A 26 7.55 -17.04 18.64
N GLU A 27 7.44 -17.56 19.84
CA GLU A 27 6.60 -17.00 20.90
C GLU A 27 6.87 -15.48 20.95
N ALA A 28 6.20 -14.74 20.07
CA ALA A 28 5.97 -13.35 20.28
C ALA A 28 5.07 -13.38 21.53
N THR A 29 5.59 -12.94 22.64
CA THR A 29 4.77 -12.45 23.73
C THR A 29 3.59 -11.79 23.05
N GLU A 30 2.40 -12.32 23.24
CA GLU A 30 1.17 -11.67 22.78
C GLU A 30 1.31 -10.20 23.11
N PRO A 31 1.04 -9.29 22.15
CA PRO A 31 1.06 -7.88 22.49
C PRO A 31 0.19 -7.77 23.74
N PRO A 32 0.65 -7.08 24.79
CA PRO A 32 -0.09 -7.01 26.04
C PRO A 32 -1.52 -6.64 25.67
N ALA A 33 -2.48 -7.43 26.12
CA ALA A 33 -3.88 -7.17 25.87
C ALA A 33 -4.12 -5.71 26.25
N LEU A 34 -4.69 -4.91 25.32
CA LEU A 34 -5.00 -3.50 25.57
C LEU A 34 -5.78 -3.45 26.88
N MET A 35 -5.17 -2.93 27.92
CA MET A 35 -5.82 -2.78 29.19
C MET A 35 -6.96 -1.76 29.04
N ALA A 36 -8.04 -1.93 29.78
CA ALA A 36 -9.16 -0.99 29.74
C ALA A 36 -8.70 0.48 29.94
N THR A 37 -7.65 0.66 30.75
CA THR A 37 -6.98 1.94 30.97
C THR A 37 -6.32 2.53 29.70
N ASP A 38 -5.77 1.68 28.82
CA ASP A 38 -5.15 2.15 27.56
C ASP A 38 -6.20 2.67 26.58
N TYR A 39 -7.38 2.01 26.55
CA TYR A 39 -8.51 2.47 25.75
C TYR A 39 -9.01 3.85 26.25
N GLU A 40 -9.22 3.99 27.55
CA GLU A 40 -9.69 5.24 28.16
C GLU A 40 -8.70 6.39 27.94
N LEU A 41 -7.39 6.14 28.09
CA LEU A 41 -6.35 7.13 27.82
C LEU A 41 -6.31 7.54 26.35
N ALA A 42 -6.57 6.61 25.43
CA ALA A 42 -6.51 6.87 24.00
C ALA A 42 -7.77 7.57 23.47
N HIS A 43 -8.95 7.29 24.03
CA HIS A 43 -10.24 7.72 23.49
C HIS A 43 -11.00 8.71 24.40
N GLY A 44 -10.53 8.95 25.62
CA GLY A 44 -11.17 9.85 26.58
C GLY A 44 -12.47 9.30 27.18
N GLU A 45 -12.82 8.05 26.91
CA GLU A 45 -13.97 7.33 27.47
C GLU A 45 -13.67 5.85 27.63
N THR A 46 -14.38 5.17 28.53
CA THR A 46 -14.18 3.73 28.72
C THR A 46 -14.80 2.91 27.59
N LEU A 47 -14.25 1.74 27.31
CA LEU A 47 -14.85 0.82 26.35
C LEU A 47 -16.28 0.41 26.77
N ALA A 48 -16.55 0.30 28.08
CA ALA A 48 -17.88 0.04 28.60
C ALA A 48 -18.89 1.11 28.16
N THR A 49 -18.49 2.39 28.23
CA THR A 49 -19.31 3.52 27.76
C THR A 49 -19.58 3.41 26.25
N THR A 50 -18.54 3.10 25.47
CA THR A 50 -18.69 2.93 24.00
C THR A 50 -19.63 1.78 23.63
N LEU A 51 -19.65 0.69 24.43
CA LEU A 51 -20.51 -0.49 24.20
C LEU A 51 -21.91 -0.35 24.77
N ASP A 52 -22.15 0.63 25.63
CA ASP A 52 -23.47 0.90 26.20
C ASP A 52 -24.34 1.64 25.17
N LEU A 53 -25.38 0.95 24.66
CA LEU A 53 -26.27 1.51 23.66
C LEU A 53 -27.07 2.71 24.15
N ASP A 54 -27.24 2.90 25.46
CA ASP A 54 -27.92 4.08 26.02
C ASP A 54 -27.09 5.38 25.82
N THR A 55 -25.80 5.25 25.55
CA THR A 55 -24.93 6.39 25.20
C THR A 55 -25.00 6.75 23.72
N TRP A 56 -25.52 5.87 22.87
CA TRP A 56 -25.64 6.09 21.43
C TRP A 56 -26.79 7.05 21.13
N ARG A 57 -26.53 8.08 20.36
CA ARG A 57 -27.52 9.13 20.05
C ARG A 57 -28.30 8.79 18.78
N PRO A 58 -29.61 9.08 18.75
CA PRO A 58 -30.38 9.03 17.52
C PRO A 58 -29.75 9.93 16.43
N GLY A 59 -29.85 9.53 15.18
CA GLY A 59 -29.30 10.32 14.08
C GLY A 59 -29.86 11.75 13.94
N ALA A 60 -31.01 12.03 14.57
CA ALA A 60 -31.59 13.38 14.65
C ALA A 60 -30.78 14.35 15.54
N ASP A 61 -29.96 13.83 16.47
CA ASP A 61 -29.19 14.62 17.43
C ASP A 61 -27.75 14.91 16.94
N LEU A 62 -27.47 14.72 15.65
CA LEU A 62 -26.14 14.91 15.07
C LEU A 62 -25.60 16.35 15.25
N VAL A 63 -26.45 17.36 15.38
CA VAL A 63 -26.02 18.77 15.53
C VAL A 63 -25.11 18.95 16.76
N GLN A 64 -25.49 18.36 17.90
CA GLN A 64 -24.66 18.45 19.11
C GLN A 64 -23.33 17.69 18.95
N MET A 65 -23.33 16.59 18.20
CA MET A 65 -22.11 15.85 17.89
C MET A 65 -21.16 16.66 17.01
N TYR A 66 -21.67 17.45 16.07
CA TYR A 66 -20.84 18.34 15.24
C TYR A 66 -20.24 19.49 16.05
N GLU A 67 -20.93 20.03 17.03
CA GLU A 67 -20.38 21.06 17.94
C GLU A 67 -19.22 20.49 18.76
N ARG A 68 -19.39 19.29 19.34
CA ARG A 68 -18.32 18.58 20.03
C ARG A 68 -17.14 18.29 19.09
N LEU A 69 -17.40 17.75 17.91
CA LEU A 69 -16.38 17.48 16.89
C LEU A 69 -15.57 18.74 16.56
N ALA A 70 -16.22 19.88 16.38
CA ALA A 70 -15.55 21.15 16.09
C ALA A 70 -14.70 21.67 17.26
N SER A 71 -15.10 21.39 18.51
CA SER A 71 -14.30 21.72 19.71
C SER A 71 -13.06 20.85 19.81
N GLU A 72 -13.22 19.53 19.71
CA GLU A 72 -12.13 18.56 19.76
C GLU A 72 -11.07 18.84 18.69
N ILE A 73 -11.52 19.12 17.44
CA ILE A 73 -10.62 19.47 16.34
C ILE A 73 -9.83 20.75 16.64
N ARG A 74 -10.50 21.80 17.19
CA ARG A 74 -9.80 23.06 17.53
C ARG A 74 -8.72 22.86 18.58
N GLU A 75 -9.02 22.09 19.62
CA GLU A 75 -8.05 21.76 20.68
C GLU A 75 -6.89 20.93 20.14
N ALA A 76 -7.18 19.90 19.33
CA ALA A 76 -6.17 19.08 18.68
C ALA A 76 -5.24 19.92 17.78
N VAL A 77 -5.78 20.85 16.99
CA VAL A 77 -4.99 21.75 16.12
C VAL A 77 -4.09 22.69 16.95
N GLN A 78 -4.57 23.19 18.10
CA GLN A 78 -3.72 24.01 18.98
C GLN A 78 -2.56 23.19 19.55
N GLN A 79 -2.84 21.98 20.05
CA GLN A 79 -1.82 21.07 20.58
C GLN A 79 -0.81 20.68 19.48
N GLU A 80 -1.29 20.37 18.29
CA GLU A 80 -0.44 20.03 17.14
C GLU A 80 0.49 21.20 16.77
N THR A 81 0.00 22.43 16.81
CA THR A 81 0.83 23.62 16.53
C THR A 81 2.00 23.75 17.51
N LEU A 82 1.76 23.51 18.80
CA LEU A 82 2.80 23.50 19.80
C LEU A 82 3.81 22.36 19.59
N MET A 83 3.29 21.18 19.29
CA MET A 83 4.11 20.01 18.98
C MET A 83 5.01 20.24 17.77
N GLN A 84 4.48 20.82 16.70
CA GLN A 84 5.27 21.15 15.49
C GLN A 84 6.43 22.11 15.83
N GLN A 85 6.20 23.12 16.67
CA GLN A 85 7.25 24.04 17.11
C GLN A 85 8.32 23.31 17.93
N GLN A 86 7.92 22.40 18.81
CA GLN A 86 8.84 21.61 19.61
C GLN A 86 9.69 20.69 18.73
N ILE A 87 9.07 19.99 17.77
CA ILE A 87 9.77 19.11 16.82
C ILE A 87 10.80 19.91 16.01
N ARG A 88 10.42 21.09 15.51
CA ARG A 88 11.34 21.94 14.76
C ARG A 88 12.55 22.37 15.60
N ARG A 89 12.34 22.66 16.88
CA ARG A 89 13.40 23.10 17.79
C ARG A 89 14.31 21.94 18.23
N GLU A 90 13.73 20.77 18.51
CA GLU A 90 14.44 19.69 19.18
C GLU A 90 14.87 18.56 18.24
N ILE A 91 14.04 18.24 17.25
CA ILE A 91 14.27 17.08 16.36
C ILE A 91 14.99 17.49 15.08
N PHE A 92 14.60 18.58 14.42
CA PHE A 92 15.21 18.97 13.15
C PHE A 92 16.73 19.12 13.19
N PRO A 93 17.33 19.75 14.22
CA PRO A 93 18.79 19.81 14.32
C PRO A 93 19.45 18.42 14.46
N ARG A 94 18.76 17.48 15.11
CA ARG A 94 19.27 16.12 15.37
C ARG A 94 19.24 15.24 14.13
N LEU A 95 18.40 15.54 13.12
CA LEU A 95 18.37 14.74 11.87
C LEU A 95 19.75 14.61 11.26
N LYS A 96 20.54 15.66 11.30
CA LYS A 96 21.89 15.72 10.70
C LYS A 96 23.00 15.18 11.61
N THR A 97 22.82 15.27 12.91
CA THR A 97 23.87 15.01 13.90
C THR A 97 23.79 13.64 14.58
N ARG A 98 22.68 12.92 14.37
CA ARG A 98 22.50 11.58 14.97
C ARG A 98 23.46 10.56 14.38
N PRO A 99 23.90 9.54 15.15
CA PRO A 99 24.69 8.43 14.62
C PRO A 99 23.96 7.73 13.48
N GLY A 100 24.70 7.40 12.40
CA GLY A 100 24.15 6.70 11.24
C GLY A 100 23.29 7.56 10.30
N ALA A 101 23.16 8.87 10.54
CA ALA A 101 22.46 9.76 9.64
C ALA A 101 23.13 9.77 8.25
N PRO A 102 22.36 9.70 7.15
CA PRO A 102 22.92 9.88 5.83
C PRO A 102 23.50 11.29 5.67
N ALA A 103 24.51 11.44 4.82
CA ALA A 103 25.19 12.72 4.62
C ALA A 103 24.22 13.86 4.18
N GLN A 104 23.15 13.51 3.51
CA GLN A 104 22.11 14.42 3.03
C GLN A 104 21.00 14.69 4.08
N ALA A 105 21.08 14.10 5.28
CA ALA A 105 20.06 14.29 6.31
C ALA A 105 19.93 15.75 6.73
N GLY A 106 18.69 16.19 6.96
CA GLY A 106 18.38 17.55 7.38
C GLY A 106 17.07 18.06 6.79
N VAL A 107 16.74 19.31 7.10
CA VAL A 107 15.57 20.01 6.59
C VAL A 107 16.03 21.09 5.62
N TYR A 108 15.35 21.17 4.49
CA TYR A 108 15.66 22.04 3.37
C TYR A 108 14.40 22.76 2.93
N ARG A 109 14.57 23.87 2.24
CA ARG A 109 13.48 24.65 1.69
C ARG A 109 13.69 24.87 0.21
N ALA A 110 12.67 24.59 -0.60
CA ALA A 110 12.63 24.95 -2.00
C ALA A 110 12.28 26.44 -2.14
N SER A 111 12.90 27.10 -3.12
CA SER A 111 12.47 28.44 -3.53
C SER A 111 11.39 28.35 -4.62
N VAL A 112 10.69 29.45 -4.88
CA VAL A 112 9.72 29.51 -5.99
C VAL A 112 10.44 29.29 -7.32
N GLU A 113 11.62 29.87 -7.48
CA GLU A 113 12.46 29.72 -8.66
C GLU A 113 12.91 28.27 -8.89
N ASP A 114 13.16 27.51 -7.81
CA ASP A 114 13.46 26.09 -7.95
C ASP A 114 12.27 25.31 -8.52
N ILE A 115 11.06 25.59 -8.03
CA ILE A 115 9.84 24.96 -8.52
C ILE A 115 9.55 25.35 -9.98
N GLU A 116 9.63 26.63 -10.31
CA GLU A 116 9.44 27.12 -11.69
C GLU A 116 10.46 26.49 -12.65
N ARG A 117 11.71 26.36 -12.21
CA ARG A 117 12.74 25.68 -12.99
C ARG A 117 12.39 24.21 -13.23
N ILE A 118 11.96 23.46 -12.19
CA ILE A 118 11.55 22.06 -12.36
C ILE A 118 10.35 21.96 -13.31
N HIS A 119 9.35 22.83 -13.19
CA HIS A 119 8.21 22.85 -14.09
C HIS A 119 8.64 23.10 -15.56
N SER A 120 9.38 24.17 -15.79
CA SER A 120 9.69 24.63 -17.15
C SER A 120 10.76 23.81 -17.87
N THR A 121 11.74 23.27 -17.13
CA THR A 121 12.87 22.57 -17.76
C THR A 121 12.79 21.05 -17.67
N LEU A 122 11.91 20.50 -16.84
CA LEU A 122 11.85 19.06 -16.60
C LEU A 122 10.43 18.49 -16.72
N LEU A 123 9.48 18.91 -15.87
CA LEU A 123 8.15 18.31 -15.86
C LEU A 123 7.39 18.54 -17.17
N PHE A 124 7.16 19.80 -17.55
CA PHE A 124 6.35 20.14 -18.72
C PHE A 124 7.05 19.89 -20.07
N THR A 125 8.34 19.61 -20.04
CA THR A 125 9.09 19.16 -21.22
C THR A 125 9.10 17.62 -21.38
N GLY A 126 8.38 16.89 -20.52
CA GLY A 126 8.35 15.42 -20.55
C GLY A 126 9.62 14.76 -20.00
N GLY A 127 10.37 15.46 -19.16
CA GLY A 127 11.59 14.94 -18.56
C GLY A 127 11.37 13.98 -17.38
N VAL A 128 10.11 13.69 -17.05
CA VAL A 128 9.71 12.74 -15.99
C VAL A 128 8.66 11.79 -16.54
N ASP A 129 8.94 10.50 -16.48
CA ASP A 129 7.97 9.42 -16.73
C ASP A 129 7.40 8.92 -15.42
N ALA A 130 6.08 8.76 -15.36
CA ALA A 130 5.38 8.18 -14.21
C ALA A 130 4.60 6.93 -14.61
N THR A 131 4.49 5.98 -13.67
CA THR A 131 3.67 4.78 -13.84
C THR A 131 2.74 4.58 -12.65
N ASP A 132 1.59 4.01 -12.94
CA ASP A 132 0.75 3.35 -11.97
C ASP A 132 0.12 2.10 -12.57
N GLY A 133 -0.29 1.15 -11.70
CA GLY A 133 -0.82 -0.13 -12.10
C GLY A 133 -2.12 -0.47 -11.38
N THR A 134 -2.90 -1.33 -11.99
CA THR A 134 -4.10 -1.89 -11.39
C THR A 134 -4.12 -3.40 -11.49
N VAL A 135 -4.74 -4.05 -10.49
CA VAL A 135 -5.01 -5.47 -10.48
C VAL A 135 -6.49 -5.70 -10.25
N VAL A 136 -7.14 -6.33 -11.20
CA VAL A 136 -8.57 -6.63 -11.16
C VAL A 136 -8.78 -8.14 -11.19
N PRO A 137 -9.14 -8.77 -10.08
CA PRO A 137 -9.53 -10.16 -10.04
C PRO A 137 -11.00 -10.30 -10.47
N PHE A 138 -11.28 -11.34 -11.23
CA PHE A 138 -12.62 -11.82 -11.57
C PHE A 138 -12.67 -13.31 -11.25
N ASP A 139 -13.28 -13.65 -10.14
CA ASP A 139 -13.30 -14.99 -9.61
C ASP A 139 -14.70 -15.61 -9.71
N THR A 140 -14.78 -16.73 -10.43
CA THR A 140 -15.94 -17.63 -10.46
C THR A 140 -15.46 -19.05 -10.18
N LEU A 141 -16.36 -19.97 -9.84
CA LEU A 141 -15.96 -21.34 -9.55
C LEU A 141 -15.23 -22.02 -10.75
N PRO A 142 -15.71 -21.93 -12.01
CA PRO A 142 -15.05 -22.58 -13.13
C PRO A 142 -13.78 -21.87 -13.61
N VAL A 143 -13.62 -20.57 -13.34
CA VAL A 143 -12.46 -19.81 -13.79
C VAL A 143 -12.18 -18.60 -12.89
N SER A 144 -10.90 -18.37 -12.58
CA SER A 144 -10.42 -17.11 -12.04
C SER A 144 -9.58 -16.41 -13.10
N ILE A 145 -9.83 -15.14 -13.30
CA ILE A 145 -9.07 -14.30 -14.23
C ILE A 145 -8.53 -13.11 -13.42
N THR A 146 -7.22 -12.92 -13.45
CA THR A 146 -6.61 -11.72 -12.88
C THR A 146 -6.08 -10.86 -14.00
N GLN A 147 -6.63 -9.67 -14.17
CA GLN A 147 -6.12 -8.66 -15.09
C GLN A 147 -5.16 -7.75 -14.34
N ILE A 148 -3.96 -7.57 -14.88
CA ILE A 148 -2.95 -6.64 -14.40
C ILE A 148 -2.68 -5.65 -15.52
N GLY A 149 -2.93 -4.37 -15.27
CA GLY A 149 -2.69 -3.28 -16.20
C GLY A 149 -1.68 -2.30 -15.62
N VAL A 150 -0.85 -1.69 -16.48
CA VAL A 150 0.10 -0.65 -16.11
C VAL A 150 0.10 0.41 -17.20
N VAL A 151 0.12 1.68 -16.79
CA VAL A 151 0.20 2.83 -17.68
C VAL A 151 1.46 3.62 -17.41
N LEU A 152 2.09 4.14 -18.46
CA LEU A 152 3.23 5.04 -18.42
C LEU A 152 2.82 6.38 -19.02
N VAL A 153 3.03 7.46 -18.30
CA VAL A 153 2.65 8.82 -18.70
C VAL A 153 3.77 9.81 -18.47
N SER A 154 3.71 10.91 -19.21
CA SER A 154 4.47 12.14 -18.94
C SER A 154 3.58 13.35 -19.24
N TYR A 155 4.03 14.57 -18.96
CA TYR A 155 3.28 15.76 -19.39
C TYR A 155 3.24 15.96 -20.92
N GLN A 156 3.94 15.15 -21.68
CA GLN A 156 3.79 15.09 -23.14
C GLN A 156 2.70 14.11 -23.60
N GLY A 157 2.00 13.46 -22.66
CA GLY A 157 0.87 12.59 -22.90
C GLY A 157 1.10 11.14 -22.48
N ASP A 158 0.21 10.25 -22.93
CA ASP A 158 0.28 8.80 -22.72
C ASP A 158 1.46 8.23 -23.51
N GLN A 159 2.37 7.60 -22.80
CA GLN A 159 3.57 6.95 -23.36
C GLN A 159 3.33 5.46 -23.64
N GLY A 160 2.22 4.92 -23.18
CA GLY A 160 1.77 3.56 -23.44
C GLY A 160 1.08 2.90 -22.26
N SER A 161 0.36 1.84 -22.60
CA SER A 161 -0.35 1.00 -21.64
C SER A 161 -0.12 -0.47 -21.94
N TRP A 162 0.05 -1.28 -20.90
CA TRP A 162 0.33 -2.70 -21.01
C TRP A 162 -0.59 -3.49 -20.10
N VAL A 163 -1.06 -4.64 -20.57
CA VAL A 163 -1.95 -5.52 -19.82
C VAL A 163 -1.51 -6.96 -19.93
N HIS A 164 -1.64 -7.69 -18.85
CA HIS A 164 -1.53 -9.14 -18.81
C HIS A 164 -2.71 -9.75 -18.08
N ARG A 165 -3.22 -10.88 -18.57
CA ARG A 165 -4.31 -11.64 -17.95
C ARG A 165 -3.82 -13.02 -17.56
N ILE A 166 -3.98 -13.35 -16.29
CA ILE A 166 -3.64 -14.66 -15.73
C ILE A 166 -4.94 -15.44 -15.59
N PHE A 167 -5.00 -16.63 -16.17
CA PHE A 167 -6.16 -17.50 -16.14
C PHE A 167 -5.87 -18.70 -15.24
N ARG A 168 -6.75 -18.96 -14.28
CA ARG A 168 -6.79 -20.19 -13.51
C ARG A 168 -8.11 -20.90 -13.75
N ARG A 169 -8.04 -22.14 -14.22
CA ARG A 169 -9.23 -22.99 -14.37
C ARG A 169 -9.55 -23.64 -13.03
N ASP A 170 -10.84 -23.70 -12.74
CA ASP A 170 -11.43 -24.39 -11.61
C ASP A 170 -10.88 -23.98 -10.23
N LEU A 171 -11.50 -22.97 -9.63
CA LEU A 171 -11.17 -22.51 -8.28
C LEU A 171 -11.50 -23.52 -7.18
N ARG A 172 -12.35 -24.52 -7.49
CA ARG A 172 -12.77 -25.53 -6.52
C ARG A 172 -11.66 -26.49 -6.13
N THR A 173 -10.60 -26.58 -6.92
CA THR A 173 -9.58 -27.63 -6.74
C THR A 173 -8.21 -27.06 -6.36
N SER A 174 -7.56 -27.72 -5.41
CA SER A 174 -6.14 -27.52 -5.08
C SER A 174 -5.19 -28.49 -5.79
N GLY A 175 -5.74 -29.39 -6.62
CA GLY A 175 -4.99 -30.43 -7.37
C GLY A 175 -5.67 -31.78 -7.40
N LYS A 176 -6.79 -31.94 -6.66
CA LYS A 176 -7.67 -33.12 -6.71
C LYS A 176 -8.92 -32.84 -7.56
N SER A 177 -9.72 -33.85 -7.82
CA SER A 177 -11.04 -33.66 -8.42
C SER A 177 -11.95 -32.82 -7.52
N PRO A 178 -12.75 -31.86 -8.06
CA PRO A 178 -13.73 -31.12 -7.27
C PRO A 178 -14.69 -31.99 -6.48
N ILE A 179 -15.02 -33.18 -7.03
CA ILE A 179 -15.91 -34.14 -6.40
C ILE A 179 -15.23 -34.73 -5.16
N ASP A 180 -13.97 -35.16 -5.28
CA ASP A 180 -13.22 -35.73 -4.17
C ASP A 180 -13.01 -34.71 -3.05
N GLU A 181 -12.67 -33.48 -3.37
CA GLU A 181 -12.54 -32.40 -2.38
C GLU A 181 -13.86 -32.09 -1.66
N THR A 182 -14.99 -32.16 -2.39
CA THR A 182 -16.31 -31.97 -1.79
C THR A 182 -16.69 -33.15 -0.88
N LEU A 183 -16.37 -34.36 -1.28
CA LEU A 183 -16.58 -35.57 -0.47
C LEU A 183 -15.72 -35.51 0.80
N ASP A 184 -14.44 -35.20 0.67
CA ASP A 184 -13.52 -34.99 1.79
C ASP A 184 -14.09 -33.95 2.77
N LEU A 185 -14.65 -32.84 2.27
CA LEU A 185 -15.27 -31.80 3.11
C LEU A 185 -16.49 -32.34 3.89
N LEU A 186 -17.34 -33.17 3.24
CA LEU A 186 -18.52 -33.74 3.86
C LEU A 186 -18.15 -34.80 4.92
N GLU A 187 -17.11 -35.57 4.67
CA GLU A 187 -16.59 -36.58 5.62
C GLU A 187 -15.94 -35.91 6.84
N ARG A 188 -15.10 -34.87 6.62
CA ARG A 188 -14.48 -34.12 7.73
C ARG A 188 -15.47 -33.44 8.64
N ARG A 189 -16.63 -33.00 8.14
CA ARG A 189 -17.68 -32.43 9.00
C ARG A 189 -18.29 -33.46 9.99
N ARG A 190 -18.15 -34.76 9.71
CA ARG A 190 -18.55 -35.82 10.65
C ARG A 190 -17.54 -35.98 11.76
N ASP A 191 -16.27 -35.69 11.50
CA ASP A 191 -15.18 -35.85 12.47
C ASP A 191 -14.83 -34.48 13.08
N ARG A 192 -15.60 -34.09 14.12
CA ARG A 192 -15.43 -32.78 14.79
C ARG A 192 -14.07 -32.59 15.48
N ASN A 193 -13.23 -33.63 15.52
CA ASN A 193 -11.91 -33.64 16.15
C ASN A 193 -10.75 -33.63 15.14
N ALA A 194 -10.99 -33.57 13.86
CA ALA A 194 -9.92 -33.44 12.85
C ALA A 194 -9.29 -32.06 12.93
N VAL A 195 -8.24 -31.93 13.72
CA VAL A 195 -7.34 -30.81 13.77
C VAL A 195 -6.56 -30.77 12.44
N GLY A 196 -6.80 -29.79 11.60
CA GLY A 196 -6.03 -29.56 10.38
C GLY A 196 -6.90 -29.19 9.18
N TYR A 197 -7.48 -27.99 9.23
CA TYR A 197 -7.94 -27.34 8.01
C TYR A 197 -6.68 -26.94 7.22
N GLU A 198 -6.17 -27.82 6.36
CA GLU A 198 -5.35 -27.38 5.25
C GLU A 198 -6.26 -26.56 4.34
N SER A 199 -6.32 -25.25 4.60
CA SER A 199 -6.98 -24.35 3.69
C SER A 199 -6.35 -24.57 2.32
N THR A 200 -7.18 -24.88 1.33
CA THR A 200 -6.80 -24.90 -0.08
C THR A 200 -6.37 -23.45 -0.43
N ARG A 201 -5.11 -23.13 -0.16
CA ARG A 201 -4.55 -21.80 -0.43
C ARG A 201 -4.57 -21.62 -1.92
N ASP A 202 -5.20 -20.54 -2.36
CA ASP A 202 -5.02 -20.09 -3.72
C ASP A 202 -3.51 -19.95 -4.00
N ARG A 203 -3.01 -20.69 -5.00
CA ARG A 203 -1.59 -20.61 -5.39
C ARG A 203 -1.18 -19.22 -5.82
N LEU A 204 -2.12 -18.42 -6.33
CA LEU A 204 -1.94 -17.01 -6.64
C LEU A 204 -2.67 -16.17 -5.59
N SER A 205 -2.06 -16.01 -4.44
CA SER A 205 -2.60 -15.18 -3.35
C SER A 205 -2.77 -13.71 -3.76
N SER A 206 -3.57 -12.96 -3.01
CA SER A 206 -3.71 -11.51 -3.23
C SER A 206 -2.36 -10.78 -3.13
N LEU A 207 -1.45 -11.27 -2.26
CA LEU A 207 -0.09 -10.76 -2.14
C LEU A 207 0.72 -11.01 -3.43
N ALA A 208 0.61 -12.21 -4.02
CA ALA A 208 1.30 -12.54 -5.25
C ALA A 208 0.78 -11.72 -6.44
N ARG A 209 -0.55 -11.51 -6.54
CA ARG A 209 -1.16 -10.65 -7.56
C ARG A 209 -0.63 -9.22 -7.48
N ARG A 210 -0.57 -8.62 -6.26
CA ARG A 210 0.02 -7.31 -6.05
C ARG A 210 1.52 -7.29 -6.33
N GLY A 211 2.25 -8.37 -5.99
CA GLY A 211 3.68 -8.49 -6.29
C GLY A 211 3.96 -8.48 -7.80
N ILE A 212 3.18 -9.21 -8.59
CA ILE A 212 3.31 -9.19 -10.07
C ILE A 212 2.99 -7.79 -10.62
N MET A 213 1.94 -7.12 -10.12
CA MET A 213 1.62 -5.76 -10.50
C MET A 213 2.77 -4.81 -10.16
N ALA A 214 3.25 -4.83 -8.91
CA ALA A 214 4.36 -3.98 -8.45
C ALA A 214 5.66 -4.23 -9.24
N TYR A 215 5.90 -5.46 -9.66
CA TYR A 215 7.00 -5.79 -10.57
C TYR A 215 6.79 -5.15 -11.93
N ALA A 216 5.61 -5.31 -12.52
CA ALA A 216 5.28 -4.78 -13.85
C ALA A 216 5.39 -3.26 -13.91
N GLU A 217 4.90 -2.53 -12.90
CA GLU A 217 5.03 -1.07 -12.78
C GLU A 217 6.49 -0.64 -12.88
N ARG A 218 7.35 -1.22 -12.06
CA ARG A 218 8.77 -0.84 -12.01
C ARG A 218 9.53 -1.28 -13.25
N ALA A 219 9.20 -2.44 -13.81
CA ALA A 219 9.80 -2.94 -15.03
C ALA A 219 9.44 -2.04 -16.22
N ILE A 220 8.17 -1.65 -16.36
CA ILE A 220 7.69 -0.74 -17.40
C ILE A 220 8.32 0.64 -17.23
N LEU A 221 8.30 1.18 -16.00
CA LEU A 221 8.91 2.46 -15.68
C LEU A 221 10.41 2.49 -16.05
N LEU A 222 11.14 1.43 -15.75
CA LEU A 222 12.58 1.35 -16.02
C LEU A 222 12.89 1.07 -17.49
N HIS A 223 12.19 0.14 -18.13
CA HIS A 223 12.56 -0.36 -19.46
C HIS A 223 11.80 0.29 -20.61
N LYS A 224 10.62 0.86 -20.38
CA LYS A 224 9.81 1.53 -21.40
C LYS A 224 9.87 3.06 -21.27
N GLY A 225 10.14 3.56 -20.07
CA GLY A 225 10.34 5.00 -19.88
C GLY A 225 11.56 5.52 -20.65
N THR A 226 11.41 6.70 -21.24
CA THR A 226 12.45 7.37 -22.05
C THR A 226 12.95 8.65 -21.40
N ALA A 227 12.18 9.25 -20.50
CA ALA A 227 12.55 10.45 -19.78
C ALA A 227 13.81 10.25 -18.91
N PRO A 228 14.57 11.29 -18.59
CA PRO A 228 15.72 11.18 -17.69
C PRO A 228 15.36 10.84 -16.25
N TRP A 229 14.10 11.05 -15.82
CA TRP A 229 13.64 10.77 -14.47
C TRP A 229 12.49 9.76 -14.44
N ARG A 230 12.42 9.02 -13.33
CA ARG A 230 11.35 8.04 -13.03
C ARG A 230 10.59 8.47 -11.80
N LEU A 231 9.28 8.61 -11.92
CA LEU A 231 8.36 8.88 -10.82
C LEU A 231 7.47 7.65 -10.62
N GLY A 232 7.51 7.04 -9.45
CA GLY A 232 6.76 5.81 -9.17
C GLY A 232 5.85 5.95 -7.97
N HIS A 233 4.76 5.20 -7.99
CA HIS A 233 3.88 5.06 -6.84
C HIS A 233 4.43 4.06 -5.83
N GLY A 234 4.24 4.34 -4.53
CA GLY A 234 4.64 3.46 -3.44
C GLY A 234 6.12 3.55 -3.06
N SER A 235 6.72 2.40 -2.79
CA SER A 235 8.15 2.26 -2.47
C SER A 235 8.93 1.75 -3.69
N PRO A 236 10.19 2.15 -3.92
CA PRO A 236 11.03 1.52 -4.94
C PRO A 236 11.28 0.04 -4.65
N THR A 237 11.18 -0.35 -3.38
CA THR A 237 11.43 -1.70 -2.87
C THR A 237 10.27 -2.16 -1.99
N PRO A 238 9.08 -2.40 -2.57
CA PRO A 238 7.90 -2.77 -1.80
C PRO A 238 8.04 -4.17 -1.19
N TYR A 239 7.33 -4.42 -0.10
CA TYR A 239 7.33 -5.67 0.63
C TYR A 239 7.10 -6.88 -0.28
N GLU A 240 6.15 -6.78 -1.20
CA GLU A 240 5.79 -7.83 -2.16
C GLU A 240 6.99 -8.29 -3.00
N LEU A 241 7.84 -7.36 -3.42
CA LEU A 241 9.01 -7.66 -4.24
C LEU A 241 10.20 -8.16 -3.40
N VAL A 242 10.42 -7.56 -2.22
CA VAL A 242 11.49 -7.99 -1.29
C VAL A 242 11.26 -9.40 -0.76
N THR A 243 9.99 -9.82 -0.64
CA THR A 243 9.61 -11.17 -0.20
C THR A 243 9.33 -12.12 -1.37
N GLY A 244 9.33 -11.61 -2.62
CA GLY A 244 8.86 -12.34 -3.79
C GLY A 244 7.43 -12.84 -3.67
N SER A 245 6.65 -12.28 -2.71
CA SER A 245 5.28 -12.71 -2.41
C SER A 245 5.14 -14.22 -2.18
N GLY A 246 6.21 -14.87 -1.70
CA GLY A 246 6.29 -16.31 -1.50
C GLY A 246 6.63 -17.12 -2.76
N MET A 247 6.99 -16.47 -3.88
CA MET A 247 7.38 -17.10 -5.14
C MET A 247 8.89 -16.85 -5.43
N PRO A 248 9.74 -17.88 -5.43
CA PRO A 248 11.18 -17.72 -5.63
C PRO A 248 11.54 -17.04 -6.95
N GLU A 249 10.83 -17.37 -8.05
CA GLU A 249 11.07 -16.79 -9.37
C GLU A 249 10.75 -15.29 -9.40
N LEU A 250 9.68 -14.87 -8.70
CA LEU A 250 9.36 -13.45 -8.57
C LEU A 250 10.41 -12.73 -7.73
N LEU A 251 10.91 -13.36 -6.65
CA LEU A 251 11.97 -12.78 -5.83
C LEU A 251 13.23 -12.51 -6.67
N ASP A 252 13.67 -13.50 -7.45
CA ASP A 252 14.87 -13.39 -8.27
C ASP A 252 14.76 -12.26 -9.29
N ALA A 253 13.65 -12.23 -10.04
CA ALA A 253 13.38 -11.17 -10.99
C ALA A 253 13.26 -9.78 -10.31
N SER A 254 12.66 -9.74 -9.11
CA SER A 254 12.48 -8.50 -8.35
C SER A 254 13.78 -7.92 -7.84
N LEU A 255 14.68 -8.76 -7.30
CA LEU A 255 15.99 -8.29 -6.79
C LEU A 255 16.84 -7.71 -7.93
N ASP A 256 16.86 -8.36 -9.11
CA ASP A 256 17.55 -7.83 -10.28
C ASP A 256 16.95 -6.50 -10.74
N LEU A 257 15.61 -6.42 -10.86
CA LEU A 257 14.91 -5.20 -11.27
C LEU A 257 15.16 -4.04 -10.29
N MET A 258 15.01 -4.28 -8.98
CA MET A 258 15.24 -3.26 -7.96
C MET A 258 16.69 -2.80 -7.94
N THR A 259 17.66 -3.71 -8.15
CA THR A 259 19.08 -3.36 -8.27
C THR A 259 19.33 -2.45 -9.48
N ARG A 260 18.73 -2.76 -10.63
CA ARG A 260 18.82 -1.91 -11.84
C ARG A 260 18.18 -0.55 -11.62
N LEU A 261 17.03 -0.48 -10.93
CA LEU A 261 16.36 0.76 -10.60
C LEU A 261 17.25 1.64 -9.70
N VAL A 262 17.87 1.07 -8.66
CA VAL A 262 18.80 1.78 -7.79
C VAL A 262 20.02 2.27 -8.58
N ASN A 263 20.56 1.46 -9.48
CA ASN A 263 21.69 1.85 -10.33
C ASN A 263 21.32 2.90 -11.39
N PHE A 264 20.04 3.04 -11.77
CA PHE A 264 19.55 4.13 -12.62
C PHE A 264 19.61 5.48 -11.91
N LYS A 265 19.51 5.54 -10.58
CA LYS A 265 19.70 6.67 -9.67
C LYS A 265 18.67 7.81 -9.77
N ARG A 266 18.14 8.14 -10.94
CA ARG A 266 17.24 9.29 -11.17
C ARG A 266 15.78 8.89 -11.01
N PHE A 267 15.41 8.55 -9.78
CA PHE A 267 14.04 8.18 -9.44
C PHE A 267 13.55 8.91 -8.19
N VAL A 268 12.25 9.06 -8.10
CA VAL A 268 11.52 9.40 -6.89
C VAL A 268 10.26 8.53 -6.80
N PHE A 269 10.00 7.97 -5.63
CA PHE A 269 8.80 7.20 -5.36
C PHE A 269 8.03 7.85 -4.22
N VAL A 270 6.71 7.98 -4.38
CA VAL A 270 5.82 8.61 -3.41
C VAL A 270 4.70 7.64 -3.06
N PRO A 271 4.61 7.14 -1.82
CA PRO A 271 3.51 6.30 -1.39
C PRO A 271 2.26 7.14 -1.09
N SER A 272 1.09 6.61 -1.40
CA SER A 272 -0.20 7.24 -1.08
C SER A 272 -0.51 7.28 0.42
N ALA A 273 0.12 6.43 1.20
CA ALA A 273 -0.01 6.40 2.66
C ALA A 273 1.29 5.90 3.31
N THR A 274 1.58 6.41 4.49
CA THR A 274 2.63 5.88 5.35
C THR A 274 2.04 5.50 6.72
N SER A 275 2.40 4.32 7.21
CA SER A 275 2.06 3.87 8.57
C SER A 275 3.12 4.26 9.60
N ALA A 276 4.24 4.81 9.17
CA ALA A 276 5.32 5.24 10.05
C ALA A 276 4.95 6.57 10.73
N ARG A 277 4.42 6.48 11.94
CA ARG A 277 3.95 7.66 12.71
C ARG A 277 5.07 8.66 12.96
N GLU A 278 6.29 8.20 13.17
CA GLU A 278 7.48 9.03 13.39
C GLU A 278 7.77 9.91 12.17
N LEU A 279 7.64 9.36 10.97
CA LEU A 279 7.80 10.14 9.73
C LEU A 279 6.70 11.17 9.56
N LEU A 280 5.44 10.79 9.84
CA LEU A 280 4.31 11.74 9.81
C LEU A 280 4.52 12.88 10.81
N THR A 281 5.01 12.57 12.01
CA THR A 281 5.32 13.57 13.04
C THR A 281 6.35 14.60 12.54
N ILE A 282 7.43 14.11 11.90
CA ILE A 282 8.43 14.99 11.28
C ILE A 282 7.82 15.78 10.11
N GLY A 283 7.04 15.11 9.27
CA GLY A 283 6.39 15.69 8.09
C GLY A 283 5.43 16.81 8.47
N ASN A 284 4.60 16.61 9.48
CA ASN A 284 3.64 17.63 9.95
C ASN A 284 4.31 18.90 10.49
N ALA A 285 5.55 18.79 10.98
CA ALA A 285 6.32 19.95 11.42
C ALA A 285 6.99 20.72 10.26
N LEU A 286 6.95 20.23 9.03
CA LEU A 286 7.43 20.96 7.85
C LEU A 286 6.49 22.11 7.50
N ARG A 287 7.07 23.23 7.11
CA ARG A 287 6.35 24.35 6.50
C ARG A 287 6.12 24.09 5.02
N PRO A 288 5.20 24.83 4.38
CA PRO A 288 5.05 24.78 2.93
C PRO A 288 6.39 24.99 2.22
N MET A 289 6.63 24.20 1.18
CA MET A 289 7.86 24.16 0.39
C MET A 289 9.12 23.72 1.17
N GLU A 290 8.95 23.06 2.31
CA GLU A 290 10.05 22.40 3.01
C GLU A 290 10.04 20.89 2.73
N TYR A 291 11.22 20.29 2.73
CA TYR A 291 11.40 18.85 2.75
C TYR A 291 12.50 18.46 3.74
N ALA A 292 12.37 17.25 4.26
CA ALA A 292 13.34 16.64 5.15
C ALA A 292 13.88 15.34 4.52
N VAL A 293 15.18 15.18 4.53
CA VAL A 293 15.83 13.89 4.30
C VAL A 293 16.12 13.28 5.67
N ILE A 294 15.56 12.11 5.94
CA ILE A 294 15.50 11.59 7.29
C ILE A 294 16.46 10.41 7.46
N ASP A 295 16.33 9.37 6.66
CA ASP A 295 17.06 8.12 6.86
C ASP A 295 17.35 7.40 5.57
N THR A 296 18.05 6.26 5.67
CA THR A 296 18.15 5.28 4.59
C THR A 296 17.05 4.24 4.72
N ASN A 297 16.73 3.55 3.63
CA ASN A 297 15.77 2.44 3.65
C ASN A 297 16.36 1.12 4.16
N LYS A 298 17.65 1.09 4.51
CA LYS A 298 18.37 -0.13 4.89
C LYS A 298 17.76 -0.84 6.08
N GLU A 299 17.45 -0.09 7.14
CA GLU A 299 16.89 -0.69 8.35
C GLU A 299 15.52 -1.32 8.11
N ASN A 300 14.66 -0.66 7.33
CA ASN A 300 13.36 -1.19 6.96
C ASN A 300 13.51 -2.49 6.14
N LEU A 301 14.41 -2.50 5.15
CA LEU A 301 14.70 -3.69 4.34
C LEU A 301 15.28 -4.83 5.19
N ALA A 302 16.20 -4.53 6.11
CA ALA A 302 16.76 -5.51 7.03
C ALA A 302 15.69 -6.11 7.95
N ARG A 303 14.73 -5.31 8.41
CA ARG A 303 13.58 -5.77 9.21
C ARG A 303 12.69 -6.73 8.42
N ILE A 304 12.38 -6.40 7.16
CA ILE A 304 11.63 -7.30 6.27
C ILE A 304 12.39 -8.62 6.07
N GLN A 305 13.70 -8.54 5.78
CA GLN A 305 14.55 -9.72 5.60
C GLN A 305 14.56 -10.61 6.84
N ALA A 306 14.80 -10.05 8.01
CA ALA A 306 14.84 -10.79 9.27
C ALA A 306 13.46 -11.35 9.68
N GLY A 307 12.38 -10.66 9.34
CA GLY A 307 11.01 -11.07 9.65
C GLY A 307 10.49 -12.19 8.77
N HIS A 308 10.77 -12.14 7.47
CA HIS A 308 10.20 -13.06 6.48
C HIS A 308 11.02 -14.34 6.27
N TYR A 309 12.36 -14.23 6.23
CA TYR A 309 13.25 -15.35 5.89
C TYR A 309 13.80 -16.04 7.14
N ARG A 310 12.90 -16.73 7.87
CA ARG A 310 13.26 -17.50 9.08
C ARG A 310 13.27 -19.01 8.79
N GLY A 311 14.22 -19.74 9.38
CA GLY A 311 14.36 -21.18 9.24
C GLY A 311 15.25 -21.64 8.09
N GLU A 312 15.67 -22.90 8.13
CA GLU A 312 16.67 -23.49 7.23
C GLU A 312 16.23 -23.48 5.75
N ALA A 313 14.94 -23.72 5.47
CA ALA A 313 14.40 -23.73 4.11
C ALA A 313 14.54 -22.39 3.37
N TRP A 314 14.64 -21.29 4.11
CA TRP A 314 14.74 -19.93 3.56
C TRP A 314 16.15 -19.35 3.55
N THR A 315 17.16 -20.10 4.01
CA THR A 315 18.52 -19.58 4.21
C THR A 315 19.13 -19.00 2.94
N LYS A 316 19.04 -19.70 1.80
CA LYS A 316 19.61 -19.25 0.52
C LYS A 316 18.91 -17.99 -0.01
N LEU A 317 17.57 -17.96 0.03
CA LEU A 317 16.80 -16.80 -0.42
C LEU A 317 17.01 -15.60 0.50
N GLY A 318 17.02 -15.82 1.81
CA GLY A 318 17.30 -14.78 2.81
C GLY A 318 18.71 -14.19 2.68
N GLN A 319 19.69 -14.98 2.28
CA GLN A 319 21.04 -14.49 2.00
C GLN A 319 21.07 -13.56 0.78
N ARG A 320 20.39 -13.92 -0.33
CA ARG A 320 20.30 -13.06 -1.51
C ARG A 320 19.64 -11.73 -1.20
N VAL A 321 18.55 -11.74 -0.40
CA VAL A 321 17.92 -10.50 0.05
C VAL A 321 18.87 -9.69 0.93
N ARG A 322 19.64 -10.32 1.80
CA ARG A 322 20.65 -9.63 2.62
C ARG A 322 21.71 -8.96 1.75
N GLU A 323 22.23 -9.65 0.74
CA GLU A 323 23.19 -9.07 -0.23
C GLU A 323 22.60 -7.85 -0.94
N PHE A 324 21.33 -7.89 -1.31
CA PHE A 324 20.60 -6.73 -1.85
C PHE A 324 20.50 -5.59 -0.83
N VAL A 325 20.12 -5.88 0.41
CA VAL A 325 20.03 -4.89 1.49
C VAL A 325 21.38 -4.20 1.72
N ASP A 326 22.46 -4.97 1.79
CA ASP A 326 23.80 -4.45 2.02
C ASP A 326 24.32 -3.61 0.84
N SER A 327 23.97 -3.97 -0.39
CA SER A 327 24.42 -3.25 -1.60
C SER A 327 23.60 -2.04 -1.98
N CYS A 328 22.30 -2.06 -1.68
CA CYS A 328 21.32 -1.06 -2.15
C CYS A 328 20.65 -0.25 -1.03
N GLY A 329 20.56 -0.78 0.18
CA GLY A 329 19.78 -0.18 1.26
C GLY A 329 20.19 1.24 1.64
N ASP A 330 21.51 1.49 1.73
CA ASP A 330 22.06 2.81 2.05
C ASP A 330 21.95 3.82 0.90
N LYS A 331 21.72 3.35 -0.33
CA LYS A 331 21.57 4.22 -1.52
C LYS A 331 20.16 4.77 -1.68
N ILE A 332 19.17 4.21 -1.00
CA ILE A 332 17.78 4.64 -1.04
C ILE A 332 17.50 5.46 0.23
N LEU A 333 17.31 6.75 0.06
CA LEU A 333 16.96 7.66 1.16
C LEU A 333 15.46 7.80 1.29
N VAL A 334 15.04 8.05 2.52
CA VAL A 334 13.66 8.28 2.94
C VAL A 334 13.53 9.71 3.41
N GLY A 335 12.52 10.39 2.93
CA GLY A 335 12.24 11.77 3.33
C GLY A 335 10.75 12.07 3.39
N MET A 336 10.46 13.29 3.84
CA MET A 336 9.12 13.89 3.83
C MET A 336 9.19 15.24 3.14
N TYR A 337 8.15 15.64 2.42
CA TYR A 337 8.00 16.99 1.88
C TYR A 337 6.59 17.52 2.12
N ARG A 338 6.46 18.83 2.19
CA ARG A 338 5.18 19.52 2.25
C ARG A 338 5.09 20.53 1.11
N ALA A 339 4.24 20.24 0.13
CA ALA A 339 4.13 21.04 -1.09
C ALA A 339 3.44 22.39 -0.85
N SER A 340 2.35 22.41 -0.09
CA SER A 340 1.52 23.60 0.16
C SER A 340 1.09 23.73 1.61
N SER A 341 0.44 24.84 1.95
CA SER A 341 -0.18 25.04 3.27
C SER A 341 -1.49 24.26 3.45
N LEU A 342 -2.12 23.86 2.36
CA LEU A 342 -3.41 23.18 2.34
C LEU A 342 -3.28 21.66 2.34
N ALA A 343 -2.08 21.16 2.02
CA ALA A 343 -1.82 19.73 1.90
C ALA A 343 -1.13 19.15 3.13
N PRO A 344 -1.35 17.85 3.41
CA PRO A 344 -0.53 17.10 4.34
C PRO A 344 0.90 16.94 3.79
N ALA A 345 1.84 16.63 4.68
CA ALA A 345 3.16 16.21 4.23
C ALA A 345 3.12 14.80 3.63
N GLN A 346 3.91 14.59 2.58
CA GLN A 346 4.04 13.31 1.87
C GLN A 346 5.42 12.70 2.10
N MET A 347 5.46 11.39 2.16
CA MET A 347 6.71 10.63 2.20
C MET A 347 7.28 10.47 0.80
N PHE A 348 8.60 10.41 0.66
CA PHE A 348 9.23 10.06 -0.59
C PHE A 348 10.48 9.20 -0.38
N TYR A 349 10.82 8.46 -1.44
CA TYR A 349 12.06 7.70 -1.56
C TYR A 349 12.84 8.20 -2.77
N ALA A 350 14.17 8.31 -2.63
CA ALA A 350 15.04 8.72 -3.74
C ALA A 350 16.44 8.13 -3.58
N HIS A 351 17.20 8.13 -4.67
CA HIS A 351 18.61 7.76 -4.60
C HIS A 351 19.43 8.85 -3.91
N ALA A 352 20.40 8.44 -3.07
CA ALA A 352 21.21 9.34 -2.26
C ALA A 352 21.93 10.44 -3.08
N GLU A 353 22.41 10.14 -4.28
CA GLU A 353 23.09 11.12 -5.13
C GLU A 353 22.18 12.23 -5.68
N HIS A 354 20.87 11.96 -5.76
CA HIS A 354 19.92 12.86 -6.42
C HIS A 354 18.73 13.25 -5.52
N VAL A 355 18.80 12.98 -4.21
CA VAL A 355 17.67 13.14 -3.29
C VAL A 355 17.09 14.55 -3.28
N HIS A 356 17.90 15.58 -3.38
CA HIS A 356 17.43 16.97 -3.38
C HIS A 356 16.63 17.30 -4.64
N GLN A 357 17.14 16.90 -5.82
CA GLN A 357 16.39 17.09 -7.06
C GLN A 357 15.11 16.24 -7.10
N ALA A 358 15.16 15.01 -6.59
CA ALA A 358 14.01 14.15 -6.46
C ALA A 358 12.90 14.77 -5.57
N ALA A 359 13.28 15.35 -4.43
CA ALA A 359 12.36 16.05 -3.54
C ALA A 359 11.70 17.26 -4.24
N LEU A 360 12.49 18.03 -5.00
CA LEU A 360 11.97 19.15 -5.79
C LEU A 360 11.01 18.69 -6.88
N ILE A 361 11.29 17.57 -7.58
CA ILE A 361 10.39 17.00 -8.59
C ILE A 361 9.07 16.58 -7.95
N ALA A 362 9.11 15.80 -6.87
CA ALA A 362 7.91 15.37 -6.17
C ALA A 362 7.09 16.57 -5.66
N MET A 363 7.75 17.58 -5.10
CA MET A 363 7.09 18.79 -4.59
C MET A 363 6.49 19.62 -5.72
N ALA A 364 7.24 19.87 -6.81
CA ALA A 364 6.77 20.64 -7.95
C ALA A 364 5.56 20.00 -8.61
N ASP A 365 5.57 18.68 -8.78
CA ASP A 365 4.43 17.95 -9.33
C ASP A 365 3.22 17.96 -8.38
N SER A 366 3.47 17.91 -7.06
CA SER A 366 2.42 17.92 -6.03
C SER A 366 1.76 19.30 -5.85
N ILE A 367 2.45 20.38 -6.12
CA ILE A 367 1.88 21.75 -6.05
C ILE A 367 0.73 21.92 -7.06
N LEU A 368 0.73 21.17 -8.17
CA LEU A 368 -0.37 21.17 -9.14
C LEU A 368 -1.68 20.63 -8.55
N GLN A 369 -1.59 19.96 -7.40
CA GLN A 369 -2.72 19.50 -6.59
C GLN A 369 -2.58 20.02 -5.14
N ASP A 370 -2.73 21.31 -4.96
CA ASP A 370 -2.39 22.04 -3.74
C ASP A 370 -3.11 21.53 -2.47
N HIS A 371 -4.32 20.97 -2.59
CA HIS A 371 -5.07 20.38 -1.47
C HIS A 371 -4.62 18.96 -1.12
N ARG A 372 -4.17 18.19 -2.11
CA ARG A 372 -3.73 16.80 -1.90
C ARG A 372 -2.25 16.71 -1.58
N GLY A 373 -1.46 17.59 -2.20
CA GLY A 373 0.00 17.57 -2.06
C GLY A 373 0.65 16.29 -2.55
N PHE A 374 -0.04 15.55 -3.43
CA PHE A 374 0.39 14.30 -4.03
C PHE A 374 0.77 14.52 -5.51
N PRO A 375 1.76 13.82 -6.06
CA PRO A 375 2.20 14.05 -7.44
C PRO A 375 1.09 13.85 -8.47
N MET A 376 0.86 14.88 -9.30
CA MET A 376 -0.18 14.90 -10.33
C MET A 376 0.04 13.84 -11.41
N LEU A 377 1.30 13.57 -11.79
CA LEU A 377 1.61 12.55 -12.79
C LEU A 377 1.26 11.14 -12.32
N ILE A 378 1.40 10.83 -11.03
CA ILE A 378 0.98 9.52 -10.49
C ILE A 378 -0.55 9.41 -10.56
N ASP A 379 -1.28 10.45 -10.15
CA ASP A 379 -2.73 10.46 -10.24
C ASP A 379 -3.23 10.38 -11.68
N LEU A 380 -2.53 11.00 -12.62
CA LEU A 380 -2.84 10.89 -14.03
C LEU A 380 -2.66 9.45 -14.52
N ALA A 381 -1.56 8.79 -14.13
CA ALA A 381 -1.31 7.39 -14.45
C ALA A 381 -2.40 6.48 -13.86
N ASP A 382 -2.76 6.66 -12.56
CA ASP A 382 -3.83 5.93 -11.89
C ASP A 382 -5.17 6.12 -12.60
N SER A 383 -5.55 7.37 -12.89
CA SER A 383 -6.81 7.70 -13.56
C SER A 383 -6.91 7.06 -14.95
N ILE A 384 -5.84 7.10 -15.75
CA ILE A 384 -5.80 6.47 -17.07
C ILE A 384 -5.84 4.96 -16.93
N CYS A 385 -5.06 4.40 -16.00
CA CYS A 385 -5.02 2.96 -15.72
C CYS A 385 -6.40 2.43 -15.30
N GLY A 386 -7.07 3.13 -14.39
CA GLY A 386 -8.44 2.81 -13.95
C GLY A 386 -9.48 2.87 -15.07
N ARG A 387 -9.33 3.80 -16.03
CA ARG A 387 -10.24 3.89 -17.20
C ARG A 387 -9.99 2.79 -18.21
N ILE A 388 -8.74 2.45 -18.51
CA ILE A 388 -8.39 1.45 -19.54
C ILE A 388 -8.59 0.02 -19.01
N PHE A 389 -8.20 -0.23 -17.76
CA PHE A 389 -8.12 -1.57 -17.19
C PHE A 389 -9.05 -1.78 -15.99
N GLY A 390 -9.96 -0.84 -15.73
CA GLY A 390 -10.84 -0.85 -14.55
C GLY A 390 -11.77 -2.06 -14.48
N ALA A 391 -12.30 -2.28 -13.29
CA ALA A 391 -13.12 -3.47 -12.99
C ALA A 391 -14.41 -3.52 -13.81
N HIS A 392 -15.02 -2.37 -14.13
CA HIS A 392 -16.32 -2.32 -14.78
C HIS A 392 -16.32 -2.93 -16.19
N ASP A 393 -15.41 -2.46 -17.06
CA ASP A 393 -15.35 -2.95 -18.45
C ASP A 393 -14.87 -4.39 -18.53
N PHE A 394 -13.98 -4.77 -17.59
CA PHE A 394 -13.52 -6.14 -17.48
C PHE A 394 -14.63 -7.09 -17.05
N ALA A 395 -15.43 -6.70 -16.03
CA ALA A 395 -16.59 -7.47 -15.59
C ALA A 395 -17.64 -7.60 -16.69
N ALA A 396 -17.95 -6.50 -17.40
CA ALA A 396 -18.89 -6.52 -18.53
C ALA A 396 -18.44 -7.47 -19.66
N SER A 397 -17.14 -7.47 -19.97
CA SER A 397 -16.57 -8.38 -20.96
C SER A 397 -16.69 -9.85 -20.52
N ALA A 398 -16.46 -10.14 -19.24
CA ALA A 398 -16.62 -11.48 -18.69
C ALA A 398 -18.09 -11.93 -18.69
N GLN A 399 -19.03 -11.05 -18.33
CA GLN A 399 -20.46 -11.31 -18.40
C GLN A 399 -20.92 -11.66 -19.82
N LEU A 400 -20.44 -10.89 -20.81
CA LEU A 400 -20.74 -11.15 -22.21
C LEU A 400 -20.22 -12.53 -22.65
N ALA A 401 -19.01 -12.91 -22.24
CA ALA A 401 -18.45 -14.21 -22.54
C ALA A 401 -19.26 -15.36 -21.93
N TYR A 402 -19.76 -15.20 -20.69
CA TYR A 402 -20.67 -16.16 -20.06
C TYR A 402 -21.99 -16.29 -20.81
N ALA A 403 -22.58 -15.16 -21.21
CA ALA A 403 -23.82 -15.16 -21.99
C ALA A 403 -23.63 -15.85 -23.35
N GLN A 404 -22.54 -15.60 -24.04
CA GLN A 404 -22.19 -16.27 -25.32
C GLN A 404 -21.96 -17.79 -25.15
N ALA A 405 -21.45 -18.19 -23.98
CA ALA A 405 -21.28 -19.61 -23.64
C ALA A 405 -22.61 -20.28 -23.20
N GLY A 406 -23.72 -19.56 -23.16
CA GLY A 406 -25.01 -20.07 -22.72
C GLY A 406 -25.08 -20.40 -21.23
N ALA A 407 -24.20 -19.83 -20.41
CA ALA A 407 -24.12 -20.07 -18.99
C ALA A 407 -24.56 -18.82 -18.19
N PRO A 408 -25.24 -19.01 -17.03
CA PRO A 408 -25.51 -17.87 -16.15
C PRO A 408 -24.22 -17.29 -15.59
N TYR A 409 -24.17 -15.97 -15.45
CA TYR A 409 -23.08 -15.29 -14.80
C TYR A 409 -23.02 -15.68 -13.31
N GLN A 410 -21.84 -16.18 -12.89
CA GLN A 410 -21.66 -16.69 -11.53
C GLN A 410 -20.70 -15.78 -10.74
N TYR A 411 -21.20 -15.25 -9.65
CA TYR A 411 -20.38 -14.54 -8.66
C TYR A 411 -19.98 -15.48 -7.53
N LEU A 412 -18.78 -15.29 -6.95
CA LEU A 412 -18.40 -15.97 -5.72
C LEU A 412 -19.08 -15.39 -4.49
N GLY A 413 -19.49 -14.13 -4.53
CA GLY A 413 -20.12 -13.45 -3.41
C GLY A 413 -21.07 -12.33 -3.82
N GLU A 414 -22.07 -12.09 -3.02
CA GLU A 414 -23.12 -11.08 -3.24
C GLU A 414 -22.55 -9.65 -3.33
N ARG A 415 -21.42 -9.37 -2.62
CA ARG A 415 -20.76 -8.05 -2.69
C ARG A 415 -20.29 -7.67 -4.10
N GLN A 416 -20.01 -8.64 -4.95
CA GLN A 416 -19.60 -8.40 -6.34
C GLN A 416 -20.77 -7.94 -7.23
N THR A 417 -22.01 -8.04 -6.74
CA THR A 417 -23.22 -7.60 -7.45
C THR A 417 -23.63 -6.17 -7.08
N ARG A 418 -23.02 -5.60 -6.04
CA ARG A 418 -23.27 -4.23 -5.60
C ARG A 418 -22.29 -3.31 -6.33
N ALA A 419 -22.73 -2.75 -7.45
CA ALA A 419 -22.01 -1.71 -8.17
C ALA A 419 -22.30 -0.33 -7.56
#